data_95d4098a0900c093a1ea847cf6560754
#
_entry.id   95d4098a0900c093a1ea847cf6560754
#
_cell.length_a   1.000
_cell.length_b   1.000
_cell.length_c   1.000
_cell.angle_alpha   90.00
_cell.angle_beta   90.00
_cell.angle_gamma   90.00
#
_symmetry.space_group_name_H-M   'P 1'
#
loop_
_entity.id
_entity.type
_entity.pdbx_description
1 polymer ?
#
loop_
_entity_poly.entity_id
_entity_poly.type
_entity_poly.pdbx_seq_one_letter_code
_entity_poly.pdbx_strand_id
1 'polypeptide(L)'
;RASPEQSDGALKLRVGSGTNQCEVPLADVVRMAPIEQGRLIDRLDGYVTAGYDYTKATDLHQFTFTGGLSARDERRQWSIDGSTTQVSQSGQDDTSRYELSAVSRRFLRERWFVQGFGSFEGNDELGLDLRTTLGAAYGRFLRQDQKQDWAAYAGLALTQENFSEQDSNESVEGVLGTQYWFYRYDSPEASFNASLNLFPSLTEAGRLRSEGRLRARYEIVTDLFFEMSFYGSYDSEPGVGADSKS
;
A
#
# COMPACT_ATOMS: atom_id res chain seq x y z
N ARG A 1 -7.26 -28.80 10.98
CA ARG A 1 -6.78 -28.50 12.35
C ARG A 1 -5.25 -28.52 12.31
N ALA A 2 -4.61 -27.52 12.90
CA ALA A 2 -3.17 -27.49 13.08
C ALA A 2 -2.87 -27.73 14.57
N SER A 3 -1.93 -28.62 14.88
CA SER A 3 -1.49 -28.89 16.25
C SER A 3 0.04 -28.81 16.30
N PRO A 4 0.61 -28.12 17.29
CA PRO A 4 2.06 -28.10 17.47
C PRO A 4 2.56 -29.44 17.99
N GLU A 5 3.64 -29.96 17.43
CA GLU A 5 4.34 -31.15 17.91
C GLU A 5 5.83 -30.83 17.99
N GLN A 6 6.45 -31.15 19.10
CA GLN A 6 7.86 -30.95 19.33
C GLN A 6 8.59 -32.27 19.04
N SER A 7 9.33 -32.34 17.95
CA SER A 7 10.21 -33.43 17.60
C SER A 7 11.59 -32.88 17.25
N ASP A 8 12.60 -33.37 17.94
CA ASP A 8 14.02 -33.11 17.64
C ASP A 8 14.47 -31.64 17.65
N GLY A 9 13.97 -30.87 18.62
CA GLY A 9 14.40 -29.49 18.85
C GLY A 9 13.84 -28.43 17.89
N ALA A 10 13.11 -28.81 16.83
CA ALA A 10 12.42 -27.90 15.92
C ALA A 10 10.90 -28.02 16.09
N LEU A 11 10.22 -26.91 16.28
CA LEU A 11 8.76 -26.86 16.28
C LEU A 11 8.23 -27.13 14.88
N LYS A 12 7.37 -28.13 14.77
CA LYS A 12 6.67 -28.50 13.52
C LYS A 12 5.17 -28.34 13.70
N LEU A 13 4.50 -27.90 12.66
CA LEU A 13 3.05 -27.88 12.56
C LEU A 13 2.57 -29.07 11.74
N ARG A 14 1.66 -29.85 12.32
CA ARG A 14 0.95 -30.89 11.58
C ARG A 14 -0.32 -30.30 11.00
N VAL A 15 -0.38 -30.22 9.66
CA VAL A 15 -1.48 -29.60 8.90
C VAL A 15 -2.20 -30.69 8.11
N GLY A 16 -3.52 -30.76 8.26
CA GLY A 16 -4.34 -31.70 7.50
C GLY A 16 -5.54 -32.24 8.26
N SER A 17 -6.37 -33.03 7.60
CA SER A 17 -7.51 -33.73 8.21
C SER A 17 -7.54 -35.19 7.77
N GLY A 18 -7.81 -36.08 8.72
CA GLY A 18 -7.87 -37.53 8.45
C GLY A 18 -6.50 -38.12 8.15
N THR A 19 -6.41 -38.95 7.11
CA THR A 19 -5.19 -39.66 6.69
C THR A 19 -4.19 -38.80 5.91
N ASN A 20 -4.60 -37.62 5.45
CA ASN A 20 -3.72 -36.70 4.72
C ASN A 20 -3.19 -35.63 5.69
N GLN A 21 -2.13 -35.93 6.42
CA GLN A 21 -1.41 -35.01 7.28
C GLN A 21 -0.03 -34.72 6.70
N CYS A 22 0.36 -33.45 6.67
CA CYS A 22 1.67 -32.97 6.27
C CYS A 22 2.32 -32.25 7.46
N GLU A 23 3.59 -32.54 7.72
CA GLU A 23 4.38 -31.84 8.73
C GLU A 23 5.13 -30.68 8.04
N VAL A 24 4.92 -29.48 8.54
CA VAL A 24 5.59 -28.28 8.04
C VAL A 24 6.42 -27.70 9.18
N PRO A 25 7.72 -27.44 8.99
CA PRO A 25 8.53 -26.74 9.98
C PRO A 25 7.89 -25.36 10.28
N LEU A 26 7.81 -24.98 11.55
CA LEU A 26 7.24 -23.68 11.93
C LEU A 26 8.01 -22.52 11.30
N ALA A 27 9.31 -22.71 11.05
CA ALA A 27 10.15 -21.73 10.36
C ALA A 27 9.72 -21.44 8.91
N ASP A 28 9.05 -22.37 8.26
CA ASP A 28 8.56 -22.24 6.88
C ASP A 28 7.12 -21.68 6.81
N VAL A 29 6.49 -21.48 7.97
CA VAL A 29 5.13 -20.92 8.05
C VAL A 29 5.20 -19.42 7.99
N VAL A 30 4.93 -18.85 6.83
CA VAL A 30 4.94 -17.39 6.61
C VAL A 30 3.73 -16.70 7.27
N ARG A 31 2.58 -17.35 7.24
CA ARG A 31 1.33 -16.81 7.80
C ARG A 31 0.34 -17.93 8.09
N MET A 32 -0.32 -17.84 9.23
CA MET A 32 -1.52 -18.62 9.52
C MET A 32 -2.73 -17.68 9.38
N ALA A 33 -3.65 -18.02 8.50
CA ALA A 33 -4.95 -17.36 8.43
C ALA A 33 -6.03 -18.41 8.71
N PRO A 34 -7.05 -18.10 9.51
CA PRO A 34 -8.19 -18.99 9.68
C PRO A 34 -8.86 -19.18 8.32
N ILE A 35 -9.06 -20.45 7.92
CA ILE A 35 -9.88 -20.75 6.74
C ILE A 35 -11.32 -20.66 7.21
N GLU A 36 -11.85 -19.47 7.21
CA GLU A 36 -13.29 -19.28 7.38
C GLU A 36 -13.97 -19.63 6.07
N GLN A 37 -14.72 -20.72 6.07
CA GLN A 37 -15.66 -21.06 4.98
C GLN A 37 -16.88 -20.15 5.08
N GLY A 38 -16.68 -18.84 5.19
CA GLY A 38 -17.67 -17.83 5.38
C GLY A 38 -17.89 -16.96 4.13
N ARG A 39 -18.87 -16.07 4.22
CA ARG A 39 -19.17 -15.05 3.23
C ARG A 39 -17.94 -14.14 3.02
N LEU A 40 -17.87 -13.45 1.90
CA LEU A 40 -16.80 -12.47 1.61
C LEU A 40 -16.62 -11.46 2.77
N ILE A 41 -17.72 -11.10 3.43
CA ILE A 41 -17.71 -10.14 4.54
C ILE A 41 -16.91 -10.63 5.76
N ASP A 42 -16.80 -11.95 5.97
CA ASP A 42 -16.06 -12.54 7.09
C ASP A 42 -14.53 -12.49 6.87
N ARG A 43 -14.11 -12.14 5.65
CA ARG A 43 -12.69 -12.02 5.23
C ARG A 43 -12.27 -10.58 4.95
N LEU A 44 -13.16 -9.63 5.20
CA LEU A 44 -12.91 -8.22 5.00
C LEU A 44 -12.22 -7.64 6.23
N ASP A 45 -11.02 -7.13 6.04
CA ASP A 45 -10.36 -6.25 6.98
C ASP A 45 -10.57 -4.80 6.51
N GLY A 46 -10.98 -3.92 7.40
CA GLY A 46 -11.23 -2.54 7.02
C GLY A 46 -11.04 -1.58 8.17
N TYR A 47 -10.78 -0.33 7.83
CA TYR A 47 -10.69 0.77 8.78
C TYR A 47 -11.26 2.05 8.18
N VAL A 48 -11.72 2.93 9.06
CA VAL A 48 -12.14 4.29 8.73
C VAL A 48 -11.61 5.21 9.82
N THR A 49 -11.01 6.30 9.40
CA THR A 49 -10.49 7.35 10.28
C THR A 49 -11.02 8.70 9.80
N ALA A 50 -11.52 9.51 10.70
CA ALA A 50 -11.91 10.89 10.43
C ALA A 50 -11.21 11.80 11.44
N GLY A 51 -10.63 12.89 10.96
CA GLY A 51 -9.98 13.92 11.76
C GLY A 51 -10.51 15.29 11.40
N TYR A 52 -10.61 16.15 12.40
CA TYR A 52 -10.94 17.56 12.22
C TYR A 52 -10.06 18.40 13.12
N ASP A 53 -9.33 19.32 12.50
CA ASP A 53 -8.45 20.28 13.17
C ASP A 53 -8.96 21.70 12.94
N TYR A 54 -9.00 22.50 14.01
CA TYR A 54 -9.38 23.90 13.96
C TYR A 54 -8.36 24.78 14.67
N THR A 55 -7.85 25.76 13.96
CA THR A 55 -6.90 26.74 14.50
C THR A 55 -7.52 28.14 14.46
N LYS A 56 -7.99 28.62 15.60
CA LYS A 56 -8.67 29.92 15.74
C LYS A 56 -7.83 31.12 15.32
N ALA A 57 -6.50 31.04 15.49
CA ALA A 57 -5.61 32.18 15.20
C ALA A 57 -5.59 32.56 13.71
N THR A 58 -5.77 31.60 12.84
CA THR A 58 -5.74 31.74 11.38
C THR A 58 -7.09 31.41 10.74
N ASP A 59 -8.09 31.08 11.57
CA ASP A 59 -9.40 30.56 11.12
C ASP A 59 -9.25 29.42 10.12
N LEU A 60 -8.32 28.51 10.45
CA LEU A 60 -7.99 27.34 9.64
C LEU A 60 -8.85 26.17 10.07
N HIS A 61 -9.55 25.59 9.12
CA HIS A 61 -10.30 24.34 9.27
C HIS A 61 -9.67 23.28 8.39
N GLN A 62 -9.29 22.16 8.97
CA GLN A 62 -8.81 21.01 8.20
C GLN A 62 -9.67 19.79 8.54
N PHE A 63 -10.23 19.18 7.51
CA PHE A 63 -10.93 17.91 7.60
C PHE A 63 -10.15 16.83 6.87
N THR A 64 -9.91 15.71 7.52
CA THR A 64 -9.25 14.55 6.93
C THR A 64 -10.11 13.31 7.11
N PHE A 65 -10.30 12.57 6.04
CA PHE A 65 -10.98 11.28 6.04
C PHE A 65 -10.09 10.25 5.33
N THR A 66 -9.91 9.09 5.97
CA THR A 66 -9.13 7.97 5.40
C THR A 66 -9.87 6.67 5.66
N GLY A 67 -9.93 5.82 4.67
CA GLY A 67 -10.54 4.50 4.80
C GLY A 67 -9.87 3.48 3.92
N GLY A 68 -9.90 2.23 4.35
CA GLY A 68 -9.35 1.11 3.58
C GLY A 68 -10.15 -0.15 3.82
N LEU A 69 -10.24 -0.96 2.77
CA LEU A 69 -10.82 -2.29 2.78
C LEU A 69 -9.86 -3.26 2.10
N SER A 70 -9.64 -4.40 2.70
CA SER A 70 -8.83 -5.45 2.08
C SER A 70 -9.42 -6.83 2.36
N ALA A 71 -9.18 -7.74 1.43
CA ALA A 71 -9.44 -9.15 1.63
C ALA A 71 -8.35 -9.98 0.97
N ARG A 72 -8.06 -11.12 1.60
CA ARG A 72 -7.07 -12.07 1.11
C ARG A 72 -7.58 -13.49 1.23
N ASP A 73 -7.34 -14.27 0.20
CA ASP A 73 -7.48 -15.72 0.21
C ASP A 73 -6.13 -16.38 -0.19
N GLU A 74 -6.12 -17.70 -0.35
CA GLU A 74 -4.93 -18.44 -0.74
C GLU A 74 -4.34 -18.03 -2.09
N ARG A 75 -5.18 -17.54 -2.99
CA ARG A 75 -4.82 -17.26 -4.39
C ARG A 75 -4.92 -15.80 -4.78
N ARG A 76 -5.68 -15.00 -4.02
CA ARG A 76 -5.98 -13.61 -4.38
C ARG A 76 -5.89 -12.70 -3.15
N GLN A 77 -5.51 -11.50 -3.42
CA GLN A 77 -5.59 -10.38 -2.47
C GLN A 77 -6.12 -9.18 -3.24
N TRP A 78 -6.98 -8.42 -2.61
CA TRP A 78 -7.37 -7.12 -3.11
C TRP A 78 -7.40 -6.12 -1.96
N SER A 79 -7.15 -4.87 -2.29
CA SER A 79 -7.31 -3.74 -1.37
C SER A 79 -7.89 -2.55 -2.13
N ILE A 80 -8.64 -1.74 -1.41
CA ILE A 80 -9.14 -0.43 -1.84
C ILE A 80 -8.82 0.51 -0.69
N ASP A 81 -8.11 1.58 -0.97
CA ASP A 81 -7.71 2.59 0.01
C ASP A 81 -8.11 3.96 -0.53
N GLY A 82 -8.66 4.80 0.32
CA GLY A 82 -9.08 6.15 -0.03
C GLY A 82 -8.76 7.15 1.05
N SER A 83 -8.40 8.36 0.65
CA SER A 83 -8.18 9.47 1.55
C SER A 83 -8.67 10.78 0.94
N THR A 84 -9.13 11.69 1.77
CA THR A 84 -9.38 13.07 1.38
C THR A 84 -8.96 14.00 2.50
N THR A 85 -8.39 15.14 2.12
CA THR A 85 -8.07 16.24 3.02
C THR A 85 -8.61 17.50 2.41
N GLN A 86 -9.38 18.26 3.19
CA GLN A 86 -9.91 19.57 2.81
C GLN A 86 -9.38 20.59 3.80
N VAL A 87 -8.85 21.68 3.29
CA VAL A 87 -8.31 22.80 4.06
C VAL A 87 -9.04 24.05 3.63
N SER A 88 -9.63 24.75 4.60
CA SER A 88 -10.29 26.04 4.43
C SER A 88 -9.69 27.04 5.39
N GLN A 89 -9.28 28.20 4.89
CA GLN A 89 -8.69 29.27 5.68
C GLN A 89 -9.28 30.61 5.28
N SER A 90 -9.64 31.41 6.27
CA SER A 90 -10.19 32.73 6.02
C SER A 90 -9.26 33.61 5.19
N GLY A 91 -9.75 34.10 4.05
CA GLY A 91 -8.99 34.96 3.12
C GLY A 91 -8.07 34.21 2.14
N GLN A 92 -8.16 32.89 2.06
CA GLN A 92 -7.51 32.06 1.05
C GLN A 92 -8.54 31.17 0.36
N ASP A 93 -8.24 30.69 -0.83
CA ASP A 93 -9.07 29.71 -1.52
C ASP A 93 -9.00 28.37 -0.80
N ASP A 94 -10.13 27.68 -0.73
CA ASP A 94 -10.19 26.33 -0.17
C ASP A 94 -9.38 25.39 -1.04
N THR A 95 -8.62 24.50 -0.41
CA THR A 95 -7.85 23.47 -1.11
C THR A 95 -8.33 22.07 -0.73
N SER A 96 -8.39 21.21 -1.70
CA SER A 96 -8.71 19.80 -1.49
C SER A 96 -7.69 18.89 -2.12
N ARG A 97 -7.47 17.75 -1.46
CA ARG A 97 -6.70 16.63 -1.99
C ARG A 97 -7.49 15.36 -1.76
N TYR A 98 -7.61 14.55 -2.78
CA TYR A 98 -8.22 13.22 -2.64
C TYR A 98 -7.42 12.17 -3.41
N GLU A 99 -7.42 10.97 -2.88
CA GLU A 99 -6.82 9.79 -3.49
C GLU A 99 -7.74 8.59 -3.26
N LEU A 100 -7.99 7.82 -4.30
CA LEU A 100 -8.63 6.51 -4.22
C LEU A 100 -7.79 5.53 -5.01
N SER A 101 -7.34 4.46 -4.39
CA SER A 101 -6.53 3.43 -5.03
C SER A 101 -7.12 2.04 -4.82
N ALA A 102 -6.95 1.18 -5.81
CA ALA A 102 -7.35 -0.21 -5.76
C ALA A 102 -6.26 -1.10 -6.33
N VAL A 103 -5.98 -2.20 -5.65
CA VAL A 103 -5.02 -3.23 -6.09
C VAL A 103 -5.67 -4.59 -6.03
N SER A 104 -5.53 -5.37 -7.08
CA SER A 104 -5.93 -6.78 -7.13
C SER A 104 -4.73 -7.62 -7.52
N ARG A 105 -4.31 -8.52 -6.63
CA ARG A 105 -3.15 -9.40 -6.82
C ARG A 105 -3.60 -10.85 -6.86
N ARG A 106 -3.09 -11.60 -7.83
CA ARG A 106 -3.27 -13.05 -7.94
C ARG A 106 -1.93 -13.74 -7.74
N PHE A 107 -1.84 -14.61 -6.74
CA PHE A 107 -0.66 -15.40 -6.45
C PHE A 107 -0.58 -16.59 -7.42
N LEU A 108 0.62 -16.80 -7.95
CA LEU A 108 0.97 -17.88 -8.85
C LEU A 108 1.87 -18.90 -8.11
N ARG A 109 2.39 -19.90 -8.83
CA ARG A 109 3.36 -20.84 -8.27
C ARG A 109 4.72 -20.16 -8.08
N GLU A 110 5.57 -20.73 -7.20
CA GLU A 110 6.97 -20.34 -7.02
C GLU A 110 7.18 -18.86 -6.62
N ARG A 111 6.31 -18.35 -5.77
CA ARG A 111 6.37 -16.94 -5.27
C ARG A 111 6.14 -15.84 -6.33
N TRP A 112 5.63 -16.21 -7.51
CA TRP A 112 5.26 -15.23 -8.52
C TRP A 112 3.84 -14.71 -8.30
N PHE A 113 3.56 -13.50 -8.78
CA PHE A 113 2.23 -12.92 -8.77
C PHE A 113 2.01 -12.02 -10.00
N VAL A 114 0.76 -11.82 -10.33
CA VAL A 114 0.29 -10.76 -11.22
C VAL A 114 -0.57 -9.82 -10.41
N GLN A 115 -0.49 -8.52 -10.70
CA GLN A 115 -1.36 -7.53 -10.08
C GLN A 115 -1.90 -6.56 -11.11
N GLY A 116 -3.18 -6.20 -10.97
CA GLY A 116 -3.79 -5.04 -11.59
C GLY A 116 -3.95 -3.96 -10.52
N PHE A 117 -3.80 -2.71 -10.89
CA PHE A 117 -3.98 -1.58 -10.00
C PHE A 117 -4.61 -0.41 -10.73
N GLY A 118 -5.29 0.44 -9.98
CA GLY A 118 -5.83 1.68 -10.48
C GLY A 118 -5.88 2.73 -9.37
N SER A 119 -5.76 3.99 -9.74
CA SER A 119 -5.90 5.11 -8.82
C SER A 119 -6.59 6.30 -9.48
N PHE A 120 -7.27 7.07 -8.65
CA PHE A 120 -7.83 8.39 -8.93
C PHE A 120 -7.25 9.35 -7.90
N GLU A 121 -6.66 10.44 -8.36
CA GLU A 121 -6.03 11.45 -7.52
C GLU A 121 -6.42 12.83 -8.01
N GLY A 122 -6.71 13.75 -7.09
CA GLY A 122 -6.83 15.17 -7.35
C GLY A 122 -6.16 15.98 -6.28
N ASN A 123 -5.60 17.12 -6.64
CA ASN A 123 -4.87 17.99 -5.73
C ASN A 123 -4.90 19.43 -6.24
N ASP A 124 -5.71 20.25 -5.58
CA ASP A 124 -5.90 21.66 -5.95
C ASP A 124 -4.61 22.47 -5.81
N GLU A 125 -3.75 22.14 -4.83
CA GLU A 125 -2.46 22.83 -4.65
C GLU A 125 -1.50 22.62 -5.84
N LEU A 126 -1.67 21.50 -6.56
CA LEU A 126 -0.89 21.18 -7.76
C LEU A 126 -1.63 21.53 -9.06
N GLY A 127 -2.82 22.16 -8.97
CA GLY A 127 -3.66 22.41 -10.13
C GLY A 127 -4.10 21.14 -10.86
N LEU A 128 -4.05 20.01 -10.17
CA LEU A 128 -4.41 18.69 -10.71
C LEU A 128 -5.87 18.38 -10.39
N ASP A 129 -6.75 18.56 -11.37
CA ASP A 129 -8.18 18.27 -11.21
C ASP A 129 -8.41 16.76 -11.05
N LEU A 130 -7.80 15.96 -11.91
CA LEU A 130 -7.91 14.50 -11.86
C LEU A 130 -6.76 13.83 -12.58
N ARG A 131 -6.08 12.94 -11.88
CA ARG A 131 -5.19 11.93 -12.46
C ARG A 131 -5.84 10.56 -12.33
N THR A 132 -5.97 9.86 -13.43
CA THR A 132 -6.42 8.47 -13.48
C THR A 132 -5.27 7.61 -13.94
N THR A 133 -4.88 6.62 -13.14
CA THR A 133 -3.84 5.65 -13.50
C THR A 133 -4.44 4.25 -13.48
N LEU A 134 -4.23 3.48 -14.55
CA LEU A 134 -4.61 2.07 -14.65
C LEU A 134 -3.40 1.26 -15.10
N GLY A 135 -3.07 0.19 -14.40
CA GLY A 135 -1.89 -0.59 -14.73
C GLY A 135 -1.97 -2.05 -14.36
N ALA A 136 -1.00 -2.79 -14.89
CA ALA A 136 -0.78 -4.19 -14.57
C ALA A 136 0.71 -4.47 -14.43
N ALA A 137 1.06 -5.33 -13.49
CA ALA A 137 2.45 -5.69 -13.24
C ALA A 137 2.58 -7.19 -12.93
N TYR A 138 3.76 -7.72 -13.24
CA TYR A 138 4.19 -9.07 -12.91
C TYR A 138 5.32 -8.97 -11.89
N GLY A 139 5.24 -9.75 -10.83
CA GLY A 139 6.19 -9.64 -9.74
C GLY A 139 6.52 -10.96 -9.08
N ARG A 140 7.52 -10.92 -8.21
CA ARG A 140 7.99 -12.06 -7.45
C ARG A 140 8.30 -11.65 -6.02
N PHE A 141 7.96 -12.52 -5.06
CA PHE A 141 8.50 -12.44 -3.71
C PHE A 141 9.95 -12.93 -3.73
N LEU A 142 10.88 -12.00 -3.54
CA LEU A 142 12.32 -12.28 -3.47
C LEU A 142 12.66 -13.00 -2.18
N ARG A 143 12.02 -12.57 -1.09
CA ARG A 143 12.08 -13.22 0.20
C ARG A 143 10.69 -13.26 0.82
N GLN A 144 10.35 -14.37 1.42
CA GLN A 144 9.09 -14.56 2.11
C GLN A 144 9.31 -15.57 3.23
N ASP A 145 9.32 -15.09 4.46
CA ASP A 145 9.45 -15.86 5.68
C ASP A 145 8.58 -15.29 6.80
N GLN A 146 8.67 -15.83 8.01
CA GLN A 146 7.85 -15.40 9.15
C GLN A 146 8.08 -13.95 9.59
N LYS A 147 9.27 -13.40 9.28
CA LYS A 147 9.69 -12.08 9.76
C LYS A 147 9.69 -11.04 8.65
N GLN A 148 9.72 -11.46 7.39
CA GLN A 148 9.87 -10.51 6.30
C GLN A 148 9.26 -11.01 4.99
N ASP A 149 8.67 -10.08 4.28
CA ASP A 149 8.20 -10.21 2.91
C ASP A 149 8.89 -9.15 2.06
N TRP A 150 9.63 -9.57 1.05
CA TRP A 150 10.23 -8.67 0.07
C TRP A 150 9.76 -9.05 -1.32
N ALA A 151 9.07 -8.14 -1.97
CA ALA A 151 8.56 -8.31 -3.32
C ALA A 151 9.12 -7.24 -4.26
N ALA A 152 9.36 -7.63 -5.51
CA ALA A 152 9.65 -6.70 -6.60
C ALA A 152 8.74 -7.03 -7.78
N TYR A 153 8.37 -6.01 -8.55
CA TYR A 153 7.49 -6.14 -9.71
C TYR A 153 7.80 -5.12 -10.79
N ALA A 154 7.45 -5.48 -12.01
CA ALA A 154 7.54 -4.62 -13.17
C ALA A 154 6.30 -4.75 -14.04
N GLY A 155 5.93 -3.67 -14.72
CA GLY A 155 4.70 -3.63 -15.51
C GLY A 155 4.54 -2.38 -16.35
N LEU A 156 3.30 -2.12 -16.74
CA LEU A 156 2.92 -0.95 -17.52
C LEU A 156 1.69 -0.30 -16.88
N ALA A 157 1.58 1.00 -17.04
CA ALA A 157 0.43 1.80 -16.66
C ALA A 157 0.06 2.77 -17.77
N LEU A 158 -1.22 3.10 -17.82
CA LEU A 158 -1.79 4.18 -18.60
C LEU A 158 -2.20 5.26 -17.60
N THR A 159 -1.75 6.48 -17.83
CA THR A 159 -2.05 7.63 -16.97
C THR A 159 -2.69 8.71 -17.81
N GLN A 160 -3.81 9.23 -17.33
CA GLN A 160 -4.48 10.40 -17.88
C GLN A 160 -4.51 11.48 -16.80
N GLU A 161 -4.07 12.68 -17.15
CA GLU A 161 -3.99 13.84 -16.27
C GLU A 161 -4.83 14.98 -16.86
N ASN A 162 -5.70 15.54 -16.03
CA ASN A 162 -6.46 16.74 -16.35
C ASN A 162 -6.05 17.83 -15.37
N PHE A 163 -5.66 18.98 -15.88
CA PHE A 163 -5.25 20.14 -15.10
C PHE A 163 -6.24 21.29 -15.32
N SER A 164 -6.42 22.15 -14.31
CA SER A 164 -7.34 23.30 -14.37
C SER A 164 -6.97 24.32 -15.44
N GLU A 165 -5.67 24.46 -15.75
CA GLU A 165 -5.14 25.49 -16.64
C GLU A 165 -4.41 24.96 -17.87
N GLN A 166 -4.41 23.64 -18.08
CA GLN A 166 -3.70 22.99 -19.18
C GLN A 166 -4.58 21.94 -19.88
N ASP A 167 -4.22 21.61 -21.12
CA ASP A 167 -4.82 20.49 -21.83
C ASP A 167 -4.56 19.17 -21.11
N SER A 168 -5.50 18.23 -21.27
CA SER A 168 -5.35 16.88 -20.72
C SER A 168 -4.15 16.18 -21.35
N ASN A 169 -3.40 15.47 -20.51
CA ASN A 169 -2.25 14.70 -20.93
C ASN A 169 -2.50 13.21 -20.74
N GLU A 170 -2.11 12.40 -21.73
CA GLU A 170 -2.18 10.94 -21.69
C GLU A 170 -0.77 10.38 -21.85
N SER A 171 -0.37 9.52 -20.94
CA SER A 171 0.94 8.88 -20.98
C SER A 171 0.88 7.38 -20.77
N VAL A 172 1.81 6.68 -21.39
CA VAL A 172 2.13 5.27 -21.12
C VAL A 172 3.39 5.25 -20.29
N GLU A 173 3.34 4.61 -19.15
CA GLU A 173 4.44 4.55 -18.20
C GLU A 173 4.89 3.10 -17.97
N GLY A 174 6.20 2.90 -17.83
CA GLY A 174 6.71 1.69 -17.20
C GLY A 174 6.42 1.73 -15.71
N VAL A 175 6.31 0.58 -15.08
CA VAL A 175 6.13 0.47 -13.63
C VAL A 175 7.22 -0.43 -13.07
N LEU A 176 8.01 0.10 -12.14
CA LEU A 176 9.01 -0.66 -11.41
C LEU A 176 8.73 -0.45 -9.92
N GLY A 177 8.46 -1.51 -9.19
CA GLY A 177 8.11 -1.38 -7.78
C GLY A 177 8.78 -2.40 -6.89
N THR A 178 9.00 -2.01 -5.65
CA THR A 178 9.45 -2.89 -4.59
C THR A 178 8.70 -2.62 -3.30
N GLN A 179 8.39 -3.67 -2.55
CA GLN A 179 7.74 -3.64 -1.25
C GLN A 179 8.52 -4.51 -0.29
N TYR A 180 8.86 -3.97 0.86
CA TYR A 180 9.56 -4.69 1.91
C TYR A 180 8.81 -4.55 3.22
N TRP A 181 8.50 -5.66 3.86
CA TRP A 181 7.82 -5.74 5.14
C TRP A 181 8.65 -6.58 6.08
N PHE A 182 8.89 -6.04 7.26
CA PHE A 182 9.58 -6.71 8.34
C PHE A 182 8.74 -6.67 9.61
N TYR A 183 8.67 -7.80 10.30
CA TYR A 183 7.96 -7.95 11.57
C TYR A 183 8.79 -8.71 12.58
N ARG A 184 8.81 -8.20 13.78
CA ARG A 184 9.33 -8.87 14.96
C ARG A 184 8.24 -8.83 16.03
N TYR A 185 7.73 -10.01 16.38
CA TYR A 185 6.62 -10.17 17.33
C TYR A 185 7.08 -10.35 18.78
N ASP A 186 8.37 -10.66 19.01
CA ASP A 186 8.94 -10.78 20.33
C ASP A 186 9.29 -9.39 20.85
N SER A 187 9.17 -9.19 22.19
CA SER A 187 9.55 -7.92 22.83
C SER A 187 11.06 -7.69 22.76
N PRO A 188 11.50 -6.49 22.36
CA PRO A 188 10.69 -5.37 21.88
C PRO A 188 10.10 -5.64 20.49
N GLU A 189 8.78 -5.41 20.36
CA GLU A 189 8.10 -5.54 19.07
C GLU A 189 8.63 -4.51 18.08
N ALA A 190 8.75 -4.91 16.82
CA ALA A 190 9.15 -4.01 15.76
C ALA A 190 8.45 -4.34 14.45
N SER A 191 8.01 -3.32 13.73
CA SER A 191 7.56 -3.48 12.34
C SER A 191 8.16 -2.38 11.47
N PHE A 192 8.48 -2.76 10.24
CA PHE A 192 9.00 -1.86 9.24
C PHE A 192 8.34 -2.17 7.90
N ASN A 193 7.77 -1.16 7.28
CA ASN A 193 7.14 -1.25 5.97
C ASN A 193 7.76 -0.20 5.06
N ALA A 194 8.25 -0.60 3.91
CA ALA A 194 8.75 0.30 2.90
C ALA A 194 8.21 -0.09 1.53
N SER A 195 7.81 0.89 0.74
CA SER A 195 7.46 0.71 -0.67
C SER A 195 8.06 1.84 -1.50
N LEU A 196 8.49 1.50 -2.71
CA LEU A 196 8.95 2.43 -3.71
C LEU A 196 8.40 2.00 -5.06
N ASN A 197 7.78 2.95 -5.75
CA ASN A 197 7.33 2.81 -7.12
C ASN A 197 8.01 3.85 -7.98
N LEU A 198 8.44 3.45 -9.16
CA LEU A 198 9.00 4.31 -10.20
C LEU A 198 8.15 4.15 -11.46
N PHE A 199 7.81 5.27 -12.06
CA PHE A 199 6.99 5.36 -13.27
C PHE A 199 7.76 6.14 -14.34
N PRO A 200 8.73 5.51 -15.03
CA PRO A 200 9.36 6.13 -16.19
C PRO A 200 8.34 6.23 -17.33
N SER A 201 8.14 7.43 -17.88
CA SER A 201 7.28 7.63 -19.04
C SER A 201 7.89 7.01 -20.29
N LEU A 202 7.07 6.30 -21.06
CA LEU A 202 7.46 5.71 -22.34
C LEU A 202 7.03 6.60 -23.51
N THR A 203 6.13 7.53 -23.30
CA THR A 203 5.60 8.47 -24.29
C THR A 203 6.24 9.85 -24.17
N GLU A 204 6.67 10.25 -22.98
CA GLU A 204 7.34 11.52 -22.70
C GLU A 204 8.80 11.25 -22.35
N ALA A 205 9.70 11.61 -23.24
CA ALA A 205 11.11 11.28 -23.06
C ALA A 205 11.73 12.05 -21.88
N GLY A 206 12.18 11.30 -20.87
CA GLY A 206 12.86 11.86 -19.70
C GLY A 206 11.96 12.07 -18.47
N ARG A 207 10.64 12.01 -18.59
CA ARG A 207 9.74 12.13 -17.45
C ARG A 207 9.81 10.89 -16.56
N LEU A 208 10.04 11.12 -15.28
CA LEU A 208 10.08 10.11 -14.24
C LEU A 208 9.22 10.56 -13.05
N ARG A 209 8.22 9.78 -12.70
CA ARG A 209 7.49 9.90 -11.45
C ARG A 209 7.97 8.84 -10.46
N SER A 210 7.97 9.15 -9.19
CA SER A 210 8.26 8.18 -8.14
C SER A 210 7.41 8.44 -6.91
N GLU A 211 7.05 7.36 -6.22
CA GLU A 211 6.28 7.38 -4.98
C GLU A 211 6.96 6.48 -3.96
N GLY A 212 7.21 7.00 -2.77
CA GLY A 212 7.83 6.28 -1.67
C GLY A 212 7.01 6.39 -0.40
N ARG A 213 6.84 5.26 0.29
CA ARG A 213 6.22 5.22 1.63
C ARG A 213 7.10 4.41 2.55
N LEU A 214 7.25 4.91 3.77
CA LEU A 214 7.98 4.23 4.82
C LEU A 214 7.20 4.38 6.12
N ARG A 215 7.02 3.29 6.84
CA ARG A 215 6.47 3.27 8.18
C ARG A 215 7.33 2.36 9.04
N ALA A 216 7.76 2.88 10.18
CA ALA A 216 8.51 2.14 11.18
C ALA A 216 7.82 2.29 12.53
N ARG A 217 7.63 1.17 13.23
CA ARG A 217 7.11 1.14 14.60
C ARG A 217 8.04 0.28 15.45
N TYR A 218 8.37 0.76 16.62
CA TYR A 218 9.27 0.12 17.56
C TYR A 218 8.76 0.25 19.00
N GLU A 219 8.69 -0.87 19.70
CA GLU A 219 8.37 -0.89 21.14
C GLU A 219 9.59 -0.45 21.94
N ILE A 220 9.49 0.68 22.66
CA ILE A 220 10.57 1.20 23.50
C ILE A 220 10.59 0.47 24.85
N VAL A 221 9.42 0.33 25.45
CA VAL A 221 9.13 -0.48 26.63
C VAL A 221 7.74 -1.08 26.42
N THR A 222 7.36 -2.09 27.21
CA THR A 222 6.07 -2.79 27.09
C THR A 222 4.93 -1.79 26.94
N ASP A 223 4.15 -1.94 25.87
CA ASP A 223 2.99 -1.11 25.49
C ASP A 223 3.30 0.37 25.13
N LEU A 224 4.57 0.77 25.08
CA LEU A 224 4.98 2.10 24.61
C LEU A 224 5.71 1.99 23.29
N PHE A 225 5.13 2.55 22.24
CA PHE A 225 5.64 2.47 20.89
C PHE A 225 6.09 3.84 20.38
N PHE A 226 7.18 3.83 19.64
CA PHE A 226 7.57 4.93 18.75
C PHE A 226 7.13 4.55 17.33
N GLU A 227 6.42 5.45 16.66
CA GLU A 227 6.02 5.27 15.26
C GLU A 227 6.50 6.45 14.43
N MET A 228 7.07 6.15 13.27
CA MET A 228 7.49 7.12 12.27
C MET A 228 6.89 6.73 10.93
N SER A 229 6.27 7.69 10.25
CA SER A 229 5.76 7.55 8.89
C SER A 229 6.39 8.61 8.00
N PHE A 230 6.78 8.21 6.81
CA PHE A 230 7.26 9.09 5.77
C PHE A 230 6.56 8.74 4.45
N TYR A 231 6.09 9.76 3.77
CA TYR A 231 5.60 9.69 2.41
C TYR A 231 6.32 10.74 1.57
N GLY A 232 6.65 10.39 0.34
CA GLY A 232 7.23 11.32 -0.62
C GLY A 232 6.83 10.94 -2.03
N SER A 233 6.52 11.93 -2.83
CA SER A 233 6.32 11.83 -4.26
C SER A 233 7.26 12.79 -4.98
N TYR A 234 7.61 12.42 -6.19
CA TYR A 234 8.46 13.21 -7.08
C TYR A 234 7.97 13.04 -8.51
N ASP A 235 7.85 14.13 -9.23
CA ASP A 235 7.62 14.18 -10.67
C ASP A 235 8.65 15.12 -11.28
N SER A 236 9.40 14.64 -12.27
CA SER A 236 10.44 15.44 -12.93
C SER A 236 9.87 16.53 -13.84
N GLU A 237 8.61 16.36 -14.28
CA GLU A 237 7.90 17.31 -15.12
C GLU A 237 6.47 17.53 -14.55
N PRO A 238 6.37 18.23 -13.39
CA PRO A 238 5.07 18.55 -12.81
C PRO A 238 4.33 19.56 -13.68
N GLY A 239 3.00 19.67 -13.49
CA GLY A 239 2.20 20.73 -14.13
C GLY A 239 2.74 22.14 -13.86
N VAL A 240 2.44 23.07 -14.74
CA VAL A 240 2.92 24.46 -14.63
C VAL A 240 2.49 25.08 -13.29
N GLY A 241 3.46 25.57 -12.53
CA GLY A 241 3.24 26.18 -11.21
C GLY A 241 3.36 25.23 -10.02
N ALA A 242 3.53 23.95 -10.23
CA ALA A 242 3.71 22.95 -9.18
C ALA A 242 5.19 22.64 -8.91
N ASP A 243 5.52 22.37 -7.65
CA ASP A 243 6.86 21.87 -7.28
C ASP A 243 7.00 20.38 -7.63
N SER A 244 8.21 19.99 -8.06
CA SER A 244 8.53 18.60 -8.42
C SER A 244 8.50 17.61 -7.25
N LYS A 245 8.31 18.10 -6.02
CA LYS A 245 8.32 17.30 -4.79
C LYS A 245 7.15 17.65 -3.89
N SER A 246 6.52 16.64 -3.34
CA SER A 246 5.48 16.76 -2.31
C SER A 246 5.56 15.62 -1.27
#